data_752b452f53f74da6fc6c03bec19d4c5c
#
_entry.id   752b452f53f74da6fc6c03bec19d4c5c
#
_cell.length_a   1.000
_cell.length_b   1.000
_cell.length_c   1.000
_cell.angle_alpha   90.00
_cell.angle_beta   90.00
_cell.angle_gamma   90.00
#
_symmetry.space_group_name_H-M   'P 1'
#
loop_
_entity.id
_entity.type
_entity.pdbx_description
1 polymer ?
#
loop_
_entity_poly.entity_id
_entity_poly.type
_entity_poly.pdbx_seq_one_letter_code
_entity_poly.pdbx_strand_id
1 'polypeptide(L)'
;VNIVFSSRVPRECRSELEDLLFFNPRQHRVRDGIIDSLAHFGHPRVEETSSGLSVRVGDHEAQTLFAFDRDKKTKAPVGVVVFLRTSAEEIAIPHVAVDDEYALQGSEAGVGLGVTLVEKVKEIASRIVGVKRIVFFYRQEVVIRL
;
A
#
# COMPACT_ATOMS: atom_id res chain seq x y z
N VAL A 1 -6.07 -19.61 -2.07
CA VAL A 1 -5.89 -18.15 -1.91
C VAL A 1 -7.22 -17.47 -2.18
N ASN A 2 -7.70 -16.73 -1.20
CA ASN A 2 -8.95 -15.98 -1.31
C ASN A 2 -8.73 -14.56 -0.77
N ILE A 3 -8.32 -13.66 -1.66
CA ILE A 3 -7.95 -12.29 -1.29
C ILE A 3 -9.18 -11.40 -1.17
N VAL A 4 -9.29 -10.72 -0.03
CA VAL A 4 -10.28 -9.67 0.20
C VAL A 4 -9.58 -8.38 0.62
N PHE A 5 -10.19 -7.24 0.34
CA PHE A 5 -9.61 -5.93 0.62
C PHE A 5 -10.43 -5.20 1.68
N SER A 6 -9.73 -4.48 2.55
CA SER A 6 -10.36 -3.66 3.59
C SER A 6 -9.51 -2.43 3.86
N SER A 7 -10.15 -1.34 4.24
CA SER A 7 -9.45 -0.13 4.69
C SER A 7 -9.08 -0.20 6.17
N ARG A 8 -9.43 -1.26 6.87
CA ARG A 8 -9.23 -1.42 8.32
C ARG A 8 -8.43 -2.67 8.62
N VAL A 9 -7.60 -2.56 9.65
CA VAL A 9 -6.83 -3.68 10.21
C VAL A 9 -6.93 -3.63 11.73
N PRO A 10 -7.11 -4.79 12.41
CA PRO A 10 -7.18 -4.81 13.87
C PRO A 10 -5.89 -4.34 14.53
N ARG A 11 -5.99 -3.72 15.70
CA ARG A 11 -4.84 -3.23 16.47
C ARG A 11 -3.87 -4.35 16.85
N GLU A 12 -4.39 -5.55 17.05
CA GLU A 12 -3.59 -6.73 17.38
C GLU A 12 -2.59 -7.10 16.30
N CYS A 13 -2.81 -6.63 15.07
CA CYS A 13 -1.95 -6.90 13.92
C CYS A 13 -0.84 -5.85 13.73
N ARG A 14 -0.58 -5.00 14.71
CA ARG A 14 0.43 -3.92 14.58
C ARG A 14 1.81 -4.46 14.24
N SER A 15 2.26 -5.51 14.95
CA SER A 15 3.57 -6.10 14.69
C SER A 15 3.70 -6.66 13.29
N GLU A 16 2.67 -7.38 12.84
CA GLU A 16 2.64 -7.96 11.50
C GLU A 16 2.57 -6.89 10.42
N LEU A 17 1.84 -5.82 10.65
CA LEU A 17 1.78 -4.69 9.72
C LEU A 17 3.12 -3.96 9.63
N GLU A 18 3.78 -3.73 10.77
CA GLU A 18 5.11 -3.11 10.79
C GLU A 18 6.14 -4.00 10.09
N ASP A 19 6.10 -5.31 10.29
CA ASP A 19 6.96 -6.25 9.57
C ASP A 19 6.72 -6.18 8.06
N LEU A 20 5.46 -6.12 7.65
CA LEU A 20 5.10 -6.03 6.24
C LEU A 20 5.62 -4.73 5.60
N LEU A 21 5.48 -3.60 6.29
CA LEU A 21 5.88 -2.29 5.79
C LEU A 21 7.39 -2.05 5.84
N PHE A 22 8.07 -2.52 6.89
CA PHE A 22 9.44 -2.11 7.18
C PHE A 22 10.48 -3.20 7.05
N PHE A 23 10.09 -4.45 7.22
CA PHE A 23 11.02 -5.58 7.26
C PHE A 23 10.75 -6.62 6.17
N ASN A 24 10.04 -6.23 5.12
CA ASN A 24 9.72 -7.13 4.03
C ASN A 24 10.99 -7.44 3.21
N PRO A 25 11.31 -8.73 2.97
CA PRO A 25 12.51 -9.11 2.21
C PRO A 25 12.55 -8.56 0.78
N ARG A 26 11.41 -8.20 0.22
CA ARG A 26 11.32 -7.67 -1.14
C ARG A 26 11.69 -6.18 -1.24
N GLN A 27 11.84 -5.47 -0.13
CA GLN A 27 12.12 -4.03 -0.14
C GLN A 27 13.43 -3.70 -0.84
N HIS A 28 14.45 -4.56 -0.74
CA HIS A 28 15.75 -4.32 -1.38
C HIS A 28 15.67 -4.31 -2.92
N ARG A 29 14.66 -4.95 -3.51
CA ARG A 29 14.46 -4.98 -4.97
C ARG A 29 14.00 -3.63 -5.51
N VAL A 30 13.41 -2.81 -4.65
CA VAL A 30 12.86 -1.50 -4.99
C VAL A 30 13.49 -0.40 -4.15
N ARG A 31 14.70 -0.64 -3.66
CA ARG A 31 15.39 0.25 -2.73
C ARG A 31 15.44 1.69 -3.18
N ASP A 32 15.78 1.94 -4.43
CA ASP A 32 15.89 3.30 -4.95
C ASP A 32 14.54 4.02 -4.97
N GLY A 33 13.48 3.30 -5.33
CA GLY A 33 12.12 3.83 -5.25
C GLY A 33 11.69 4.15 -3.82
N ILE A 34 12.06 3.30 -2.85
CA ILE A 34 11.77 3.54 -1.44
C ILE A 34 12.52 4.79 -0.95
N ILE A 35 13.80 4.94 -1.29
CA ILE A 35 14.61 6.10 -0.92
C ILE A 35 13.99 7.38 -1.50
N ASP A 36 13.59 7.37 -2.76
CA ASP A 36 12.93 8.51 -3.40
C ASP A 36 11.60 8.84 -2.74
N SER A 37 10.81 7.84 -2.40
CA SER A 37 9.55 8.03 -1.69
C SER A 37 9.76 8.65 -0.31
N LEU A 38 10.74 8.17 0.45
CA LEU A 38 11.08 8.74 1.77
C LEU A 38 11.53 10.21 1.65
N ALA A 39 12.28 10.55 0.61
CA ALA A 39 12.74 11.92 0.38
C ALA A 39 11.57 12.87 0.06
N HIS A 40 10.55 12.39 -0.65
CA HIS A 40 9.41 13.22 -1.05
C HIS A 40 8.31 13.30 0.01
N PHE A 41 8.02 12.20 0.69
CA PHE A 41 6.84 12.09 1.56
C PHE A 41 7.17 11.96 3.04
N GLY A 42 8.40 11.58 3.37
CA GLY A 42 8.82 11.30 4.74
C GLY A 42 8.65 9.82 5.10
N HIS A 43 9.01 9.51 6.35
CA HIS A 43 8.97 8.14 6.83
C HIS A 43 7.54 7.73 7.19
N PRO A 44 7.11 6.51 6.81
CA PRO A 44 5.84 5.97 7.27
C PRO A 44 5.96 5.52 8.73
N ARG A 45 4.84 5.62 9.46
CA ARG A 45 4.71 5.08 10.81
C ARG A 45 3.29 4.59 11.03
N VAL A 46 3.17 3.58 11.86
CA VAL A 46 1.88 2.99 12.22
C VAL A 46 1.40 3.61 13.52
N GLU A 47 0.17 4.09 13.55
CA GLU A 47 -0.46 4.69 14.72
C GLU A 47 -1.76 3.96 15.07
N GLU A 48 -2.06 3.86 16.36
CA GLU A 48 -3.35 3.33 16.81
C GLU A 48 -4.41 4.42 16.80
N THR A 49 -5.58 4.09 16.31
CA THR A 49 -6.74 4.97 16.30
C THR A 49 -7.94 4.27 16.96
N SER A 50 -9.04 4.98 17.12
CA SER A 50 -10.27 4.41 17.66
C SER A 50 -10.86 3.30 16.78
N SER A 51 -10.56 3.30 15.48
CA SER A 51 -11.08 2.32 14.51
C SER A 51 -10.06 1.23 14.14
N GLY A 52 -8.86 1.23 14.74
CA GLY A 52 -7.81 0.26 14.45
C GLY A 52 -6.46 0.92 14.27
N LEU A 53 -5.73 0.55 13.20
CA LEU A 53 -4.43 1.12 12.87
C LEU A 53 -4.55 2.08 11.69
N SER A 54 -3.75 3.13 11.70
CA SER A 54 -3.58 4.03 10.56
C SER A 54 -2.09 4.19 10.23
N VAL A 55 -1.80 4.66 9.03
CA VAL A 55 -0.43 4.92 8.61
C VAL A 55 -0.29 6.42 8.34
N ARG A 56 0.74 7.02 8.95
CA ARG A 56 1.14 8.39 8.62
C ARG A 56 2.43 8.36 7.82
N VAL A 57 2.55 9.27 6.88
CA VAL A 57 3.74 9.42 6.06
C VAL A 57 4.24 10.85 6.24
N GLY A 58 5.36 11.01 6.94
CA GLY A 58 5.80 12.32 7.40
C GLY A 58 4.73 12.95 8.29
N ASP A 59 4.28 14.15 7.94
CA ASP A 59 3.22 14.86 8.67
C ASP A 59 1.81 14.60 8.10
N HIS A 60 1.69 13.73 7.11
CA HIS A 60 0.42 13.47 6.43
C HIS A 60 -0.23 12.20 6.95
N GLU A 61 -1.53 12.28 7.24
CA GLU A 61 -2.34 11.10 7.43
C GLU A 61 -2.64 10.50 6.05
N ALA A 62 -2.21 9.26 5.85
CA ALA A 62 -2.41 8.56 4.60
C ALA A 62 -3.62 7.65 4.68
N GLN A 63 -4.18 7.32 3.52
CA GLN A 63 -5.17 6.28 3.39
C GLN A 63 -4.49 4.95 3.12
N THR A 64 -5.14 3.87 3.54
CA THR A 64 -4.60 2.51 3.38
C THR A 64 -5.66 1.58 2.85
N LEU A 65 -5.21 0.65 2.01
CA LEU A 65 -6.01 -0.50 1.61
C LEU A 65 -5.21 -1.74 1.92
N PHE A 66 -5.80 -2.64 2.72
CA PHE A 66 -5.17 -3.88 3.14
C PHE A 66 -5.73 -5.05 2.36
N ALA A 67 -4.88 -6.01 2.05
CA ALA A 67 -5.27 -7.27 1.47
C ALA A 67 -5.17 -8.38 2.52
N PHE A 68 -6.18 -9.22 2.60
CA PHE A 68 -6.25 -10.36 3.52
C PHE A 68 -6.52 -11.62 2.72
N ASP A 69 -5.89 -12.72 3.13
CA ASP A 69 -6.20 -14.03 2.59
C ASP A 69 -7.13 -14.76 3.57
N ARG A 70 -8.37 -14.98 3.17
CA ARG A 70 -9.37 -15.65 4.00
C ARG A 70 -9.04 -17.11 4.27
N ASP A 71 -8.21 -17.72 3.44
CA ASP A 71 -7.79 -19.10 3.63
C ASP A 71 -6.71 -19.21 4.71
N LYS A 72 -6.11 -18.11 5.13
CA LYS A 72 -5.18 -18.10 6.27
C LYS A 72 -5.92 -18.00 7.59
N LYS A 73 -5.39 -18.69 8.60
CA LYS A 73 -5.94 -18.68 9.96
C LYS A 73 -5.66 -17.39 10.71
N THR A 74 -4.67 -16.62 10.29
CA THR A 74 -4.31 -15.35 10.93
C THR A 74 -5.16 -14.21 10.39
N LYS A 75 -5.39 -13.20 11.22
CA LYS A 75 -6.09 -11.97 10.82
C LYS A 75 -5.13 -10.90 10.28
N ALA A 76 -3.86 -11.24 10.14
CA ALA A 76 -2.84 -10.30 9.66
C ALA A 76 -3.00 -10.03 8.16
N PRO A 77 -2.75 -8.79 7.71
CA PRO A 77 -2.78 -8.49 6.29
C PRO A 77 -1.60 -9.14 5.56
N VAL A 78 -1.82 -9.53 4.33
CA VAL A 78 -0.77 -10.08 3.44
C VAL A 78 -0.29 -9.05 2.42
N GLY A 79 -0.91 -7.91 2.37
CA GLY A 79 -0.50 -6.79 1.53
C GLY A 79 -1.10 -5.49 2.02
N VAL A 80 -0.47 -4.39 1.65
CA VAL A 80 -0.95 -3.05 1.96
C VAL A 80 -0.48 -2.08 0.88
N VAL A 81 -1.35 -1.14 0.53
CA VAL A 81 -0.99 0.03 -0.25
C VAL A 81 -1.34 1.26 0.57
N VAL A 82 -0.39 2.19 0.63
CA VAL A 82 -0.53 3.47 1.33
C VAL A 82 -0.60 4.56 0.26
N PHE A 83 -1.63 5.39 0.31
CA PHE A 83 -1.81 6.44 -0.68
C PHE A 83 -2.38 7.70 -0.04
N LEU A 84 -2.12 8.84 -0.68
CA LEU A 84 -2.60 10.15 -0.20
C LEU A 84 -2.79 11.10 -1.38
N ARG A 85 -3.72 12.04 -1.20
CA ARG A 85 -3.94 13.09 -2.20
C ARG A 85 -2.93 14.21 -1.95
N THR A 86 -2.06 14.47 -2.92
CA THR A 86 -1.00 15.49 -2.83
C THR A 86 -1.40 16.82 -3.45
N SER A 87 -2.40 16.79 -4.34
CA SER A 87 -2.98 17.99 -4.93
C SER A 87 -4.40 17.68 -5.42
N ALA A 88 -5.10 18.66 -5.95
CA ALA A 88 -6.42 18.45 -6.52
C ALA A 88 -6.43 17.43 -7.66
N GLU A 89 -5.31 17.28 -8.37
CA GLU A 89 -5.19 16.44 -9.56
C GLU A 89 -4.40 15.14 -9.35
N GLU A 90 -3.77 14.97 -8.18
CA GLU A 90 -2.79 13.91 -7.99
C GLU A 90 -3.01 13.11 -6.73
N ILE A 91 -2.89 11.78 -6.86
CA ILE A 91 -2.74 10.84 -5.76
C ILE A 91 -1.33 10.26 -5.84
N ALA A 92 -0.63 10.23 -4.72
CA ALA A 92 0.66 9.57 -4.60
C ALA A 92 0.50 8.24 -3.85
N ILE A 93 1.32 7.27 -4.23
CA ILE A 93 1.44 5.99 -3.53
C ILE A 93 2.86 5.90 -2.96
N PRO A 94 3.07 6.32 -1.70
CA PRO A 94 4.37 6.23 -1.06
C PRO A 94 4.86 4.81 -0.81
N HIS A 95 3.93 3.89 -0.54
CA HIS A 95 4.28 2.52 -0.18
C HIS A 95 3.32 1.50 -0.74
N VAL A 96 3.89 0.41 -1.27
CA VAL A 96 3.20 -0.85 -1.52
C VAL A 96 4.07 -1.93 -0.92
N ALA A 97 3.49 -2.75 -0.06
CA ALA A 97 4.20 -3.88 0.53
C ALA A 97 3.33 -5.14 0.45
N VAL A 98 3.94 -6.26 0.11
CA VAL A 98 3.26 -7.54 -0.07
C VAL A 98 4.13 -8.61 0.55
N ASP A 99 3.50 -9.52 1.31
CA ASP A 99 4.16 -10.70 1.83
C ASP A 99 4.74 -11.52 0.65
N ASP A 100 5.96 -12.01 0.81
CA ASP A 100 6.73 -12.62 -0.27
C ASP A 100 5.98 -13.75 -0.98
N GLU A 101 5.26 -14.57 -0.25
CA GLU A 101 4.49 -15.67 -0.85
C GLU A 101 3.33 -15.21 -1.75
N TYR A 102 2.92 -13.95 -1.66
CA TYR A 102 1.84 -13.37 -2.48
C TYR A 102 2.33 -12.49 -3.62
N ALA A 103 3.62 -12.31 -3.74
CA ALA A 103 4.19 -11.37 -4.71
C ALA A 103 3.92 -11.75 -6.17
N LEU A 104 3.88 -13.05 -6.47
CA LEU A 104 3.61 -13.56 -7.82
C LEU A 104 2.36 -14.41 -7.90
N GLN A 105 1.85 -14.89 -6.76
CA GLN A 105 0.76 -15.87 -6.68
C GLN A 105 -0.56 -15.29 -6.16
N GLY A 106 -0.61 -14.01 -5.84
CA GLY A 106 -1.75 -13.40 -5.14
C GLY A 106 -2.96 -13.06 -6.00
N SER A 107 -2.97 -13.36 -7.30
CA SER A 107 -4.13 -13.08 -8.15
C SER A 107 -4.42 -14.24 -9.09
N GLU A 108 -5.69 -14.38 -9.46
CA GLU A 108 -6.17 -15.40 -10.39
C GLU A 108 -5.56 -15.27 -11.80
N ALA A 109 -5.13 -14.08 -12.18
CA ALA A 109 -4.54 -13.81 -13.48
C ALA A 109 -3.02 -13.99 -13.54
N GLY A 110 -2.39 -14.50 -12.46
CA GLY A 110 -0.93 -14.61 -12.38
C GLY A 110 -0.22 -13.26 -12.21
N VAL A 111 -0.96 -12.20 -11.96
CA VAL A 111 -0.43 -10.88 -11.65
C VAL A 111 -0.19 -10.79 -10.15
N GLY A 112 0.95 -10.27 -9.73
CA GLY A 112 1.28 -10.16 -8.30
C GLY A 112 0.30 -9.28 -7.52
N LEU A 113 0.15 -9.56 -6.24
CA LEU A 113 -0.76 -8.82 -5.36
C LEU A 113 -0.43 -7.32 -5.32
N GLY A 114 0.86 -6.95 -5.41
CA GLY A 114 1.27 -5.55 -5.45
C GLY A 114 0.65 -4.79 -6.62
N VAL A 115 0.64 -5.39 -7.79
CA VAL A 115 0.00 -4.80 -8.98
C VAL A 115 -1.51 -4.67 -8.76
N THR A 116 -2.13 -5.69 -8.17
CA THR A 116 -3.57 -5.67 -7.86
C THR A 116 -3.90 -4.53 -6.90
N LEU A 117 -3.07 -4.29 -5.88
CA LEU A 117 -3.27 -3.18 -4.94
C LEU A 117 -3.17 -1.82 -5.64
N VAL A 118 -2.21 -1.64 -6.53
CA VAL A 118 -2.09 -0.40 -7.32
C VAL A 118 -3.30 -0.21 -8.22
N GLU A 119 -3.79 -1.28 -8.86
CA GLU A 119 -4.99 -1.23 -9.68
C GLU A 119 -6.24 -0.84 -8.86
N LYS A 120 -6.33 -1.29 -7.60
CA LYS A 120 -7.41 -0.88 -6.70
C LYS A 120 -7.35 0.61 -6.40
N VAL A 121 -6.16 1.16 -6.17
CA VAL A 121 -6.00 2.62 -5.97
C VAL A 121 -6.40 3.37 -7.24
N LYS A 122 -6.04 2.85 -8.40
CA LYS A 122 -6.45 3.43 -9.70
C LYS A 122 -7.97 3.48 -9.83
N GLU A 123 -8.67 2.41 -9.47
CA GLU A 123 -10.15 2.41 -9.46
C GLU A 123 -10.71 3.48 -8.52
N ILE A 124 -10.16 3.59 -7.31
CA ILE A 124 -10.58 4.61 -6.34
C ILE A 124 -10.33 6.01 -6.90
N ALA A 125 -9.13 6.27 -7.41
CA ALA A 125 -8.73 7.57 -7.94
C ALA A 125 -9.60 8.01 -9.13
N SER A 126 -9.98 7.08 -10.00
CA SER A 126 -10.81 7.37 -11.17
C SER A 126 -12.22 7.84 -10.80
N ARG A 127 -12.67 7.58 -9.57
CA ARG A 127 -13.97 8.02 -9.06
C ARG A 127 -13.92 9.36 -8.33
N ILE A 128 -12.73 9.91 -8.11
CA ILE A 128 -12.55 11.18 -7.42
C ILE A 128 -12.51 12.31 -8.46
N VAL A 129 -13.42 13.26 -8.33
CA VAL A 129 -13.49 14.40 -9.25
C VAL A 129 -12.21 15.20 -9.19
N GLY A 130 -11.63 15.48 -10.35
CA GLY A 130 -10.42 16.29 -10.50
C GLY A 130 -9.11 15.53 -10.47
N VAL A 131 -9.08 14.29 -9.99
CA VAL A 131 -7.85 13.48 -10.00
C VAL A 131 -7.55 13.02 -11.43
N LYS A 132 -6.34 13.33 -11.89
CA LYS A 132 -5.90 13.07 -13.27
C LYS A 132 -4.75 12.10 -13.37
N ARG A 133 -4.04 11.85 -12.27
CA ARG A 133 -2.85 11.00 -12.29
C ARG A 133 -2.57 10.38 -10.94
N ILE A 134 -1.83 9.27 -10.98
CA ILE A 134 -1.24 8.62 -9.80
C ILE A 134 0.26 8.62 -9.99
N VAL A 135 1.01 8.94 -8.95
CA VAL A 135 2.46 8.94 -8.93
C VAL A 135 2.94 7.94 -7.88
N PHE A 136 3.88 7.08 -8.25
CA PHE A 136 4.54 6.21 -7.29
C PHE A 136 5.98 5.95 -7.71
N PHE A 137 6.80 5.47 -6.78
CA PHE A 137 8.20 5.19 -7.01
C PHE A 137 8.42 3.68 -6.93
N TYR A 138 8.88 3.10 -8.03
CA TYR A 138 9.29 1.70 -8.08
C TYR A 138 10.82 1.62 -8.17
N ARG A 139 11.40 1.61 -9.33
CA ARG A 139 12.85 1.81 -9.54
C ARG A 139 13.15 3.25 -9.91
N GLN A 140 12.15 3.94 -10.40
CA GLN A 140 12.13 5.34 -10.76
C GLN A 140 10.72 5.85 -10.57
N GLU A 141 10.51 7.15 -10.69
CA GLU A 141 9.17 7.70 -10.64
C GLU A 141 8.31 7.13 -11.76
N VAL A 142 7.12 6.69 -11.42
CA VAL A 142 6.12 6.20 -12.37
C VAL A 142 4.88 7.08 -12.25
N VAL A 143 4.35 7.53 -13.39
CA VAL A 143 3.13 8.34 -13.45
C VAL A 143 2.10 7.58 -14.26
N ILE A 144 0.94 7.30 -13.64
CA ILE A 144 -0.22 6.72 -14.30
C ILE A 144 -1.20 7.85 -14.57
N ARG A 145 -1.51 8.09 -15.83
CA ARG A 145 -2.54 9.06 -16.22
C ARG A 145 -3.88 8.37 -16.29
N LEU A 146 -4.82 8.99 -15.67
CA LEU A 146 -6.19 8.47 -15.60
C LEU A 146 -7.05 9.03 -16.74
#